data_1931b06e0e19c5d3fb351be0ae3d6b97
#
_entry.id   1931b06e0e19c5d3fb351be0ae3d6b97
#
_cell.length_a   1.000
_cell.length_b   1.000
_cell.length_c   1.000
_cell.angle_alpha   90.00
_cell.angle_beta   90.00
_cell.angle_gamma   90.00
#
_symmetry.space_group_name_H-M   'P 1'
#
loop_
_entity.id
_entity.type
_entity.pdbx_description
1 polymer ?
#
loop_
_entity_poly.entity_id
_entity_poly.type
_entity_poly.pdbx_seq_one_letter_code
_entity_poly.pdbx_strand_id
1 'polypeptide(L)'
;MTEFAKELMKKIGFDKDEQLFFSGCAIKYQDNTLFKELQQKYNDDVWKNLKEVKEGIEKISGETGDNIYTVNVIFLLEACEILLPRFLAQGNSEELFYKTMSDIKVKLDECKQIYGIYGVFASLDWFAGFFEPSRYWLGRLQFEVTKSRIEDFEKDGVVHKKVDVVINVHIPSGQPMKPEDCFEAFDLACDHYKDLYNEKGYLVFECHSWLLFEDQRKFLNPESNISKFMDMFDLSNTVYEEKFGNGWRIFGSGNNETDPTKLPDHTSLLKAYKKWLCDGNKAGYSYGIRIHRKGDR
;
A
#
# COMPACT_ATOMS: atom_id res chain seq x y z
N MET A 1 9.08 -15.49 -18.80
CA MET A 1 8.97 -15.40 -17.30
C MET A 1 9.91 -16.41 -16.68
N THR A 2 10.71 -15.98 -15.71
CA THR A 2 11.64 -16.84 -14.99
C THR A 2 10.92 -17.88 -14.14
N GLU A 3 11.60 -18.98 -13.78
CA GLU A 3 11.01 -19.99 -12.86
C GLU A 3 10.77 -19.40 -11.47
N PHE A 4 11.64 -18.49 -11.03
CA PHE A 4 11.44 -17.75 -9.79
C PHE A 4 10.12 -16.97 -9.80
N ALA A 5 9.87 -16.17 -10.84
CA ALA A 5 8.64 -15.37 -10.94
C ALA A 5 7.37 -16.24 -11.00
N LYS A 6 7.43 -17.41 -11.63
CA LYS A 6 6.31 -18.38 -11.62
C LYS A 6 6.04 -18.93 -10.22
N GLU A 7 7.09 -19.24 -9.47
CA GLU A 7 6.94 -19.72 -8.09
C GLU A 7 6.49 -18.59 -7.15
N LEU A 8 7.01 -17.38 -7.35
CA LEU A 8 6.57 -16.19 -6.61
C LEU A 8 5.06 -15.97 -6.77
N MET A 9 4.52 -16.01 -8.01
CA MET A 9 3.09 -15.86 -8.25
C MET A 9 2.26 -16.84 -7.39
N LYS A 10 2.68 -18.11 -7.32
CA LYS A 10 1.99 -19.11 -6.49
C LYS A 10 2.02 -18.74 -5.00
N LYS A 11 3.22 -18.36 -4.51
CA LYS A 11 3.43 -18.04 -3.08
C LYS A 11 2.68 -16.78 -2.64
N ILE A 12 2.50 -15.80 -3.53
CA ILE A 12 1.78 -14.56 -3.22
C ILE A 12 0.29 -14.60 -3.63
N GLY A 13 -0.23 -15.78 -4.02
CA GLY A 13 -1.66 -16.02 -4.16
C GLY A 13 -2.28 -15.70 -5.52
N PHE A 14 -1.50 -15.71 -6.60
CA PHE A 14 -2.06 -15.64 -7.96
C PHE A 14 -2.83 -16.92 -8.26
N ASP A 15 -4.05 -16.79 -8.81
CA ASP A 15 -4.81 -17.93 -9.29
C ASP A 15 -4.22 -18.53 -10.58
N LYS A 16 -4.76 -19.68 -11.02
CA LYS A 16 -4.24 -20.39 -12.20
C LYS A 16 -4.38 -19.58 -13.48
N ASP A 17 -5.47 -18.84 -13.63
CA ASP A 17 -5.75 -18.05 -14.84
C ASP A 17 -4.80 -16.87 -14.89
N GLU A 18 -4.55 -16.21 -13.77
CA GLU A 18 -3.56 -15.15 -13.63
C GLU A 18 -2.15 -15.64 -13.97
N GLN A 19 -1.74 -16.79 -13.41
CA GLN A 19 -0.43 -17.39 -13.68
C GLN A 19 -0.26 -17.72 -15.16
N LEU A 20 -1.27 -18.30 -15.83
CA LEU A 20 -1.25 -18.59 -17.26
C LEU A 20 -1.19 -17.32 -18.09
N PHE A 21 -2.00 -16.32 -17.75
CA PHE A 21 -2.04 -15.04 -18.47
C PHE A 21 -0.66 -14.35 -18.44
N PHE A 22 -0.10 -14.13 -17.24
CA PHE A 22 1.18 -13.45 -17.14
C PHE A 22 2.35 -14.26 -17.71
N SER A 23 2.33 -15.59 -17.58
CA SER A 23 3.34 -16.45 -18.20
C SER A 23 3.30 -16.36 -19.72
N GLY A 24 2.11 -16.28 -20.31
CA GLY A 24 1.92 -16.11 -21.76
C GLY A 24 2.41 -14.74 -22.23
N CYS A 25 2.04 -13.66 -21.57
CA CYS A 25 2.49 -12.30 -21.91
C CYS A 25 4.01 -12.15 -21.77
N ALA A 26 4.61 -12.74 -20.74
CA ALA A 26 6.04 -12.62 -20.47
C ALA A 26 6.97 -13.20 -21.55
N ILE A 27 6.45 -14.07 -22.44
CA ILE A 27 7.24 -14.62 -23.56
C ILE A 27 7.84 -13.52 -24.42
N LYS A 28 7.12 -12.40 -24.60
CA LYS A 28 7.57 -11.25 -25.41
C LYS A 28 8.80 -10.54 -24.81
N TYR A 29 9.06 -10.71 -23.51
CA TYR A 29 10.10 -9.97 -22.78
C TYR A 29 11.35 -10.80 -22.51
N GLN A 30 11.34 -12.11 -22.78
CA GLN A 30 12.42 -13.04 -22.42
C GLN A 30 13.78 -12.62 -22.99
N ASP A 31 13.80 -12.14 -24.24
CA ASP A 31 15.01 -11.71 -24.94
C ASP A 31 15.15 -10.17 -25.03
N ASN A 32 14.29 -9.43 -24.34
CA ASN A 32 14.34 -7.97 -24.34
C ASN A 32 15.45 -7.47 -23.39
N THR A 33 16.57 -7.06 -23.97
CA THR A 33 17.73 -6.56 -23.21
C THR A 33 17.39 -5.34 -22.39
N LEU A 34 16.62 -4.38 -22.94
CA LEU A 34 16.19 -3.18 -22.21
C LEU A 34 15.36 -3.54 -20.98
N PHE A 35 14.45 -4.51 -21.09
CA PHE A 35 13.62 -4.93 -19.98
C PHE A 35 14.46 -5.45 -18.78
N LYS A 36 15.48 -6.26 -19.07
CA LYS A 36 16.43 -6.78 -18.06
C LYS A 36 17.32 -5.68 -17.47
N GLU A 37 17.79 -4.76 -18.29
CA GLU A 37 18.58 -3.61 -17.81
C GLU A 37 17.76 -2.72 -16.86
N LEU A 38 16.48 -2.49 -17.16
CA LEU A 38 15.59 -1.71 -16.30
C LEU A 38 15.30 -2.41 -14.97
N GLN A 39 15.16 -3.74 -14.96
CA GLN A 39 15.03 -4.52 -13.72
C GLN A 39 16.27 -4.39 -12.84
N GLN A 40 17.47 -4.46 -13.44
CA GLN A 40 18.71 -4.27 -12.71
C GLN A 40 18.79 -2.84 -12.14
N LYS A 41 18.55 -1.81 -12.94
CA LYS A 41 18.54 -0.42 -12.50
C LYS A 41 17.54 -0.15 -11.35
N TYR A 42 16.34 -0.73 -11.43
CA TYR A 42 15.32 -0.61 -10.41
C TYR A 42 15.77 -1.24 -9.08
N ASN A 43 16.56 -2.30 -9.14
CA ASN A 43 17.13 -2.94 -7.96
C ASN A 43 18.39 -2.26 -7.43
N ASP A 44 19.22 -1.65 -8.28
CA ASP A 44 20.48 -1.04 -7.86
C ASP A 44 20.25 0.24 -7.01
N ASP A 45 19.40 1.15 -7.51
CA ASP A 45 19.01 2.38 -6.81
C ASP A 45 17.65 2.83 -7.36
N VAL A 46 16.61 2.39 -6.70
CA VAL A 46 15.23 2.57 -7.18
C VAL A 46 14.87 4.05 -7.35
N TRP A 47 15.21 4.89 -6.39
CA TRP A 47 14.79 6.29 -6.42
C TRP A 47 15.55 7.11 -7.46
N LYS A 48 16.83 6.83 -7.64
CA LYS A 48 17.67 7.48 -8.66
C LYS A 48 17.22 7.09 -10.06
N ASN A 49 16.89 5.82 -10.28
CA ASN A 49 16.60 5.27 -11.59
C ASN A 49 15.11 5.26 -11.95
N LEU A 50 14.22 5.62 -11.02
CA LEU A 50 12.77 5.46 -11.15
C LEU A 50 12.19 6.11 -12.41
N LYS A 51 12.63 7.32 -12.73
CA LYS A 51 12.16 8.04 -13.94
C LYS A 51 12.54 7.29 -15.20
N GLU A 52 13.79 6.87 -15.33
CA GLU A 52 14.30 6.13 -16.50
C GLU A 52 13.58 4.79 -16.65
N VAL A 53 13.36 4.09 -15.52
CA VAL A 53 12.63 2.82 -15.52
C VAL A 53 11.19 3.01 -16.00
N LYS A 54 10.49 4.02 -15.51
CA LYS A 54 9.10 4.30 -15.94
C LYS A 54 9.02 4.61 -17.44
N GLU A 55 9.88 5.51 -17.94
CA GLU A 55 9.96 5.85 -19.37
C GLU A 55 10.31 4.62 -20.22
N GLY A 56 11.21 3.76 -19.75
CA GLY A 56 11.57 2.52 -20.43
C GLY A 56 10.44 1.50 -20.51
N ILE A 57 9.68 1.35 -19.43
CA ILE A 57 8.49 0.47 -19.39
C ILE A 57 7.38 1.02 -20.31
N GLU A 58 7.14 2.32 -20.32
CA GLU A 58 6.20 2.96 -21.26
C GLU A 58 6.58 2.68 -22.72
N LYS A 59 7.87 2.81 -23.05
CA LYS A 59 8.39 2.49 -24.38
C LYS A 59 8.13 1.02 -24.75
N ILE A 60 8.47 0.09 -23.85
CA ILE A 60 8.28 -1.35 -24.08
C ILE A 60 6.79 -1.67 -24.24
N SER A 61 5.92 -1.08 -23.43
CA SER A 61 4.46 -1.21 -23.56
C SER A 61 3.97 -0.75 -24.95
N GLY A 62 4.47 0.40 -25.44
CA GLY A 62 4.14 0.91 -26.76
C GLY A 62 4.63 0.00 -27.90
N GLU A 63 5.83 -0.55 -27.79
CA GLU A 63 6.43 -1.44 -28.81
C GLU A 63 5.75 -2.82 -28.86
N THR A 64 5.34 -3.36 -27.71
CA THR A 64 4.71 -4.69 -27.64
C THR A 64 3.20 -4.66 -27.82
N GLY A 65 2.58 -3.48 -27.67
CA GLY A 65 1.12 -3.31 -27.67
C GLY A 65 0.44 -3.86 -26.42
N ASP A 66 1.19 -4.28 -25.41
CA ASP A 66 0.61 -4.75 -24.13
C ASP A 66 0.22 -3.56 -23.25
N ASN A 67 -0.83 -3.74 -22.46
CA ASN A 67 -1.25 -2.73 -21.50
C ASN A 67 -0.13 -2.48 -20.46
N ILE A 68 0.21 -1.23 -20.20
CA ILE A 68 1.29 -0.85 -19.28
C ILE A 68 1.09 -1.44 -17.88
N TYR A 69 -0.15 -1.57 -17.40
CA TYR A 69 -0.44 -2.18 -16.10
C TYR A 69 -0.06 -3.67 -16.07
N THR A 70 -0.22 -4.37 -17.20
CA THR A 70 0.21 -5.77 -17.37
C THR A 70 1.73 -5.87 -17.40
N VAL A 71 2.39 -4.98 -18.14
CA VAL A 71 3.86 -4.92 -18.21
C VAL A 71 4.46 -4.67 -16.83
N ASN A 72 3.87 -3.77 -16.03
CA ASN A 72 4.30 -3.50 -14.66
C ASN A 72 4.27 -4.76 -13.77
N VAL A 73 3.25 -5.61 -13.86
CA VAL A 73 3.21 -6.86 -13.08
C VAL A 73 4.37 -7.78 -13.46
N ILE A 74 4.58 -8.02 -14.76
CA ILE A 74 5.65 -8.89 -15.25
C ILE A 74 7.02 -8.35 -14.80
N PHE A 75 7.21 -7.04 -14.94
CA PHE A 75 8.42 -6.35 -14.51
C PHE A 75 8.70 -6.56 -13.02
N LEU A 76 7.71 -6.30 -12.17
CA LEU A 76 7.85 -6.44 -10.72
C LEU A 76 8.12 -7.89 -10.29
N LEU A 77 7.39 -8.86 -10.87
CA LEU A 77 7.57 -10.28 -10.55
C LEU A 77 8.99 -10.76 -10.87
N GLU A 78 9.53 -10.40 -12.02
CA GLU A 78 10.89 -10.80 -12.41
C GLU A 78 11.97 -10.01 -11.66
N ALA A 79 11.74 -8.71 -11.40
CA ALA A 79 12.66 -7.89 -10.61
C ALA A 79 12.80 -8.37 -9.14
N CYS A 80 11.80 -9.07 -8.60
CA CYS A 80 11.86 -9.69 -7.29
C CYS A 80 12.95 -10.77 -7.16
N GLU A 81 13.35 -11.41 -8.27
CA GLU A 81 14.45 -12.38 -8.28
C GLU A 81 15.80 -11.74 -7.90
N ILE A 82 16.01 -10.51 -8.37
CA ILE A 82 17.22 -9.71 -8.04
C ILE A 82 17.13 -9.18 -6.61
N LEU A 83 15.91 -8.84 -6.14
CA LEU A 83 15.68 -8.28 -4.82
C LEU A 83 15.89 -9.29 -3.69
N LEU A 84 15.44 -10.54 -3.85
CA LEU A 84 15.40 -11.53 -2.78
C LEU A 84 16.75 -11.70 -2.04
N PRO A 85 17.90 -11.91 -2.71
CA PRO A 85 19.18 -12.05 -2.01
C PRO A 85 19.52 -10.84 -1.14
N ARG A 86 19.22 -9.63 -1.61
CA ARG A 86 19.47 -8.38 -0.88
C ARG A 86 18.54 -8.24 0.32
N PHE A 87 17.28 -8.63 0.17
CA PHE A 87 16.29 -8.63 1.23
C PHE A 87 16.69 -9.57 2.38
N LEU A 88 17.17 -10.77 2.05
CA LEU A 88 17.66 -11.77 3.01
C LEU A 88 18.97 -11.31 3.70
N ALA A 89 19.86 -10.65 2.98
CA ALA A 89 21.10 -10.12 3.52
C ALA A 89 20.91 -9.07 4.62
N GLN A 90 19.74 -8.44 4.69
CA GLN A 90 19.34 -7.54 5.78
C GLN A 90 18.84 -8.28 7.04
N GLY A 91 18.89 -9.61 7.05
CA GLY A 91 18.42 -10.44 8.17
C GLY A 91 16.90 -10.73 8.13
N ASN A 92 16.22 -10.40 7.05
CA ASN A 92 14.81 -10.72 6.86
C ASN A 92 14.61 -12.17 6.44
N SER A 93 13.44 -12.75 6.74
CA SER A 93 13.09 -14.10 6.31
C SER A 93 12.47 -14.14 4.91
N GLU A 94 12.51 -15.31 4.25
CA GLU A 94 11.76 -15.52 3.01
C GLU A 94 10.25 -15.38 3.21
N GLU A 95 9.73 -15.80 4.36
CA GLU A 95 8.31 -15.66 4.68
C GLU A 95 7.89 -14.19 4.67
N LEU A 96 8.69 -13.32 5.29
CA LEU A 96 8.45 -11.88 5.27
C LEU A 96 8.57 -11.31 3.86
N PHE A 97 9.51 -11.82 3.04
CA PHE A 97 9.62 -11.43 1.64
C PHE A 97 8.33 -11.72 0.87
N TYR A 98 7.85 -12.96 0.89
CA TYR A 98 6.62 -13.33 0.18
C TYR A 98 5.41 -12.59 0.72
N LYS A 99 5.31 -12.42 2.04
CA LYS A 99 4.24 -11.61 2.64
C LYS A 99 4.29 -10.17 2.15
N THR A 100 5.46 -9.56 2.09
CA THR A 100 5.65 -8.18 1.62
C THR A 100 5.33 -8.04 0.13
N MET A 101 5.82 -8.97 -0.70
CA MET A 101 5.57 -8.96 -2.15
C MET A 101 4.12 -9.32 -2.51
N SER A 102 3.32 -9.87 -1.60
CA SER A 102 1.89 -10.10 -1.85
C SER A 102 1.09 -8.82 -2.08
N ASP A 103 1.67 -7.63 -1.84
CA ASP A 103 1.09 -6.35 -2.27
C ASP A 103 0.90 -6.28 -3.80
N ILE A 104 1.76 -6.94 -4.59
CA ILE A 104 1.59 -7.04 -6.05
C ILE A 104 0.24 -7.70 -6.38
N LYS A 105 -0.13 -8.77 -5.65
CA LYS A 105 -1.42 -9.44 -5.83
C LYS A 105 -2.59 -8.55 -5.40
N VAL A 106 -2.46 -7.85 -4.27
CA VAL A 106 -3.49 -6.90 -3.82
C VAL A 106 -3.73 -5.82 -4.88
N LYS A 107 -2.67 -5.25 -5.46
CA LYS A 107 -2.77 -4.22 -6.50
C LYS A 107 -3.29 -4.78 -7.82
N LEU A 108 -3.03 -6.04 -8.13
CA LEU A 108 -3.65 -6.74 -9.25
C LEU A 108 -5.17 -6.87 -9.05
N ASP A 109 -5.62 -7.28 -7.86
CA ASP A 109 -7.04 -7.41 -7.56
C ASP A 109 -7.77 -6.07 -7.60
N GLU A 110 -7.15 -5.00 -7.07
CA GLU A 110 -7.65 -3.63 -7.21
C GLU A 110 -7.81 -3.23 -8.69
N CYS A 111 -6.82 -3.52 -9.53
CA CYS A 111 -6.85 -3.20 -10.96
C CYS A 111 -7.93 -3.99 -11.71
N LYS A 112 -8.07 -5.27 -11.42
CA LYS A 112 -9.15 -6.11 -11.98
C LYS A 112 -10.52 -5.58 -11.58
N GLN A 113 -10.69 -5.21 -10.32
CA GLN A 113 -11.97 -4.68 -9.80
C GLN A 113 -12.36 -3.35 -10.46
N ILE A 114 -11.40 -2.43 -10.64
CA ILE A 114 -11.66 -1.06 -11.11
C ILE A 114 -11.71 -0.98 -12.64
N TYR A 115 -10.78 -1.65 -13.31
CA TYR A 115 -10.55 -1.50 -14.76
C TYR A 115 -10.85 -2.78 -15.56
N GLY A 116 -11.04 -3.93 -14.92
CA GLY A 116 -11.16 -5.22 -15.61
C GLY A 116 -9.86 -5.70 -16.26
N ILE A 117 -8.71 -5.12 -15.86
CA ILE A 117 -7.40 -5.38 -16.47
C ILE A 117 -6.57 -6.26 -15.54
N TYR A 118 -5.94 -7.30 -16.10
CA TYR A 118 -4.89 -8.08 -15.45
C TYR A 118 -3.60 -7.25 -15.40
N GLY A 119 -3.44 -6.46 -14.33
CA GLY A 119 -2.33 -5.51 -14.22
C GLY A 119 -2.28 -4.83 -12.85
N VAL A 120 -1.35 -3.90 -12.69
CA VAL A 120 -1.29 -2.97 -11.55
C VAL A 120 -1.30 -1.54 -12.06
N PHE A 121 -2.29 -0.75 -11.62
CA PHE A 121 -2.37 0.67 -11.95
C PHE A 121 -1.61 1.55 -10.94
N ALA A 122 -1.24 0.98 -9.78
CA ALA A 122 -0.33 1.65 -8.87
C ALA A 122 1.02 1.89 -9.57
N SER A 123 1.51 3.13 -9.47
CA SER A 123 2.79 3.51 -10.07
C SER A 123 3.95 2.70 -9.48
N LEU A 124 5.03 2.52 -10.26
CA LEU A 124 6.29 1.93 -9.76
C LEU A 124 6.86 2.70 -8.56
N ASP A 125 6.51 3.98 -8.39
CA ASP A 125 6.82 4.75 -7.16
C ASP A 125 6.24 4.08 -5.90
N TRP A 126 5.05 3.51 -5.98
CA TRP A 126 4.46 2.78 -4.87
C TRP A 126 5.31 1.58 -4.46
N PHE A 127 5.82 0.85 -5.46
CA PHE A 127 6.62 -0.34 -5.22
C PHE A 127 8.07 -0.02 -4.83
N ALA A 128 8.56 1.21 -5.06
CA ALA A 128 9.92 1.60 -4.74
C ALA A 128 10.30 1.34 -3.27
N GLY A 129 9.40 1.61 -2.32
CA GLY A 129 9.64 1.33 -0.91
C GLY A 129 9.83 -0.15 -0.57
N PHE A 130 9.27 -1.07 -1.38
CA PHE A 130 9.53 -2.51 -1.23
C PHE A 130 10.87 -2.93 -1.84
N PHE A 131 11.25 -2.29 -2.95
CA PHE A 131 12.51 -2.59 -3.65
C PHE A 131 13.73 -1.91 -3.02
N GLU A 132 13.56 -0.85 -2.23
CA GLU A 132 14.61 -0.29 -1.37
C GLU A 132 14.68 -0.97 0.01
N PRO A 133 14.12 -2.09 0.23
CA PRO A 133 13.59 -2.75 1.43
C PRO A 133 13.49 -1.81 2.66
N SER A 134 12.62 -0.82 2.56
CA SER A 134 12.27 0.10 3.65
C SER A 134 10.81 -0.06 4.10
N ARG A 135 10.00 -0.77 3.30
CA ARG A 135 8.59 -1.07 3.57
C ARG A 135 8.37 -2.55 3.71
N TYR A 136 7.72 -2.95 4.79
CA TYR A 136 7.45 -4.35 5.15
C TYR A 136 5.99 -4.56 5.50
N TRP A 137 5.44 -5.73 5.15
CA TRP A 137 4.08 -6.11 5.54
C TRP A 137 4.11 -6.96 6.81
N LEU A 138 3.75 -6.36 7.95
CA LEU A 138 3.75 -7.00 9.26
C LEU A 138 2.31 -7.13 9.78
N GLY A 139 1.84 -8.34 9.96
CA GLY A 139 0.46 -8.58 10.39
C GLY A 139 -0.58 -8.03 9.41
N ARG A 140 -1.45 -7.16 9.91
CA ARG A 140 -2.53 -6.51 9.14
C ARG A 140 -2.06 -5.30 8.32
N LEU A 141 -0.95 -4.67 8.70
CA LEU A 141 -0.52 -3.37 8.18
C LEU A 141 0.84 -3.47 7.48
N GLN A 142 1.15 -2.45 6.70
CA GLN A 142 2.50 -2.27 6.15
C GLN A 142 3.14 -1.05 6.80
N PHE A 143 4.44 -1.13 7.02
CA PHE A 143 5.21 -0.13 7.74
C PHE A 143 6.45 0.27 6.97
N GLU A 144 6.74 1.57 6.97
CA GLU A 144 7.86 2.15 6.25
C GLU A 144 8.55 3.20 7.13
N VAL A 145 9.86 3.09 7.29
CA VAL A 145 10.64 4.12 7.98
C VAL A 145 10.70 5.38 7.12
N THR A 146 10.31 6.52 7.68
CA THR A 146 10.33 7.81 6.99
C THR A 146 10.61 8.96 7.95
N LYS A 147 10.74 10.17 7.42
CA LYS A 147 10.73 11.39 8.22
C LYS A 147 9.32 11.87 8.45
N SER A 148 9.06 12.36 9.65
CA SER A 148 7.76 12.90 10.02
C SER A 148 7.33 14.05 9.10
N ARG A 149 6.04 14.09 8.79
CA ARG A 149 5.36 15.16 8.05
C ARG A 149 4.48 16.01 8.96
N ILE A 150 4.35 15.59 10.21
CA ILE A 150 3.49 16.20 11.22
C ILE A 150 4.30 17.22 11.99
N GLU A 151 3.66 18.32 12.38
CA GLU A 151 4.31 19.41 13.14
C GLU A 151 4.75 18.93 14.51
N ASP A 152 5.65 19.69 15.14
CA ASP A 152 6.17 19.40 16.47
C ASP A 152 5.02 19.22 17.49
N PHE A 153 5.14 18.22 18.33
CA PHE A 153 4.19 17.98 19.42
C PHE A 153 4.87 17.39 20.65
N GLU A 154 4.19 17.51 21.79
CA GLU A 154 4.56 16.82 23.03
C GLU A 154 3.34 16.11 23.59
N LYS A 155 3.47 14.81 23.82
CA LYS A 155 2.40 13.95 24.37
C LYS A 155 2.98 12.75 25.09
N ASP A 156 2.39 12.39 26.24
CA ASP A 156 2.73 11.20 27.04
C ASP A 156 4.24 11.10 27.37
N GLY A 157 4.89 12.27 27.59
CA GLY A 157 6.33 12.37 27.83
C GLY A 157 7.20 12.19 26.59
N VAL A 158 6.59 12.14 25.39
CA VAL A 158 7.29 12.08 24.11
C VAL A 158 7.30 13.46 23.48
N VAL A 159 8.50 13.97 23.20
CA VAL A 159 8.72 15.19 22.39
C VAL A 159 9.04 14.73 20.97
N HIS A 160 8.24 15.14 20.02
CA HIS A 160 8.39 14.82 18.60
C HIS A 160 8.65 16.08 17.79
N LYS A 161 9.57 15.97 16.85
CA LYS A 161 9.91 17.03 15.90
C LYS A 161 9.54 16.60 14.47
N LYS A 162 9.11 17.55 13.65
CA LYS A 162 8.72 17.35 12.25
C LYS A 162 9.75 16.61 11.39
N VAL A 163 11.02 16.62 11.78
CA VAL A 163 12.09 15.93 11.05
C VAL A 163 12.50 14.59 11.66
N ASP A 164 11.88 14.19 12.76
CA ASP A 164 12.21 12.94 13.43
C ASP A 164 11.87 11.72 12.54
N VAL A 165 12.57 10.63 12.79
CA VAL A 165 12.27 9.35 12.16
C VAL A 165 11.00 8.76 12.79
N VAL A 166 10.06 8.39 11.94
CA VAL A 166 8.79 7.76 12.28
C VAL A 166 8.53 6.54 11.41
N ILE A 167 7.54 5.76 11.79
CA ILE A 167 7.05 4.62 11.02
C ILE A 167 5.74 5.02 10.34
N ASN A 168 5.77 5.16 9.01
CA ASN A 168 4.56 5.42 8.23
C ASN A 168 3.75 4.15 8.06
N VAL A 169 2.44 4.25 8.31
CA VAL A 169 1.48 3.12 8.26
C VAL A 169 0.74 3.14 6.94
N HIS A 170 0.84 2.04 6.19
CA HIS A 170 0.05 1.79 5.00
C HIS A 170 -0.96 0.66 5.26
N ILE A 171 -2.11 0.74 4.62
CA ILE A 171 -3.25 -0.15 4.87
C ILE A 171 -3.58 -0.90 3.59
N PRO A 172 -3.12 -2.16 3.43
CA PRO A 172 -3.47 -2.98 2.28
C PRO A 172 -4.98 -3.26 2.22
N SER A 173 -5.53 -3.30 1.01
CA SER A 173 -6.93 -3.68 0.78
C SER A 173 -7.20 -5.17 1.05
N GLY A 174 -8.46 -5.56 1.04
CA GLY A 174 -8.88 -6.97 0.97
C GLY A 174 -9.08 -7.68 2.31
N GLN A 175 -8.73 -7.06 3.45
CA GLN A 175 -8.92 -7.66 4.77
C GLN A 175 -9.63 -6.71 5.74
N PRO A 176 -10.46 -7.21 6.67
CA PRO A 176 -11.09 -6.39 7.70
C PRO A 176 -10.06 -5.65 8.56
N MET A 177 -10.44 -4.48 9.06
CA MET A 177 -9.64 -3.68 10.00
C MET A 177 -10.03 -4.02 11.43
N LYS A 178 -9.83 -5.27 11.84
CA LYS A 178 -10.11 -5.68 13.23
C LYS A 178 -9.09 -5.05 14.17
N PRO A 179 -9.54 -4.48 15.30
CA PRO A 179 -8.64 -3.82 16.26
C PRO A 179 -7.50 -4.72 16.73
N GLU A 180 -7.80 -5.97 17.07
CA GLU A 180 -6.83 -6.94 17.53
C GLU A 180 -5.71 -7.19 16.52
N ASP A 181 -6.07 -7.35 15.23
CA ASP A 181 -5.10 -7.57 14.13
C ASP A 181 -4.20 -6.33 13.91
N CYS A 182 -4.76 -5.13 14.13
CA CYS A 182 -4.01 -3.87 14.02
C CYS A 182 -3.04 -3.69 15.20
N PHE A 183 -3.46 -3.99 16.44
CA PHE A 183 -2.57 -3.93 17.60
C PHE A 183 -1.43 -4.94 17.49
N GLU A 184 -1.72 -6.17 17.06
CA GLU A 184 -0.69 -7.16 16.77
C GLU A 184 0.31 -6.66 15.72
N ALA A 185 -0.17 -5.98 14.67
CA ALA A 185 0.72 -5.41 13.64
C ALA A 185 1.64 -4.33 14.19
N PHE A 186 1.18 -3.48 15.13
CA PHE A 186 2.04 -2.50 15.81
C PHE A 186 3.08 -3.18 16.70
N ASP A 187 2.72 -4.24 17.41
CA ASP A 187 3.65 -5.02 18.24
C ASP A 187 4.72 -5.69 17.35
N LEU A 188 4.33 -6.28 16.22
CA LEU A 188 5.25 -6.85 15.21
C LEU A 188 6.20 -5.78 14.63
N ALA A 189 5.71 -4.55 14.44
CA ALA A 189 6.56 -3.45 14.00
C ALA A 189 7.59 -3.07 15.07
N CYS A 190 7.25 -3.10 16.37
CA CYS A 190 8.22 -2.90 17.45
C CYS A 190 9.31 -3.96 17.43
N ASP A 191 8.98 -5.21 17.13
CA ASP A 191 9.96 -6.30 17.02
C ASP A 191 10.83 -6.17 15.76
N HIS A 192 10.25 -5.78 14.65
CA HIS A 192 10.97 -5.60 13.38
C HIS A 192 11.93 -4.40 13.45
N TYR A 193 11.48 -3.26 13.94
CA TYR A 193 12.27 -2.04 14.12
C TYR A 193 12.87 -1.95 15.53
N LYS A 194 13.35 -3.09 16.05
CA LYS A 194 13.84 -3.25 17.44
C LYS A 194 14.91 -2.23 17.83
N ASP A 195 15.78 -1.83 16.90
CA ASP A 195 16.85 -0.89 17.21
C ASP A 195 16.29 0.50 17.52
N LEU A 196 15.33 0.99 16.71
CA LEU A 196 14.61 2.23 16.98
C LEU A 196 13.75 2.13 18.24
N TYR A 197 13.11 0.98 18.46
CA TYR A 197 12.29 0.74 19.66
C TYR A 197 13.13 0.72 20.93
N ASN A 198 14.26 -0.01 20.93
CA ASN A 198 15.13 -0.16 22.11
C ASN A 198 15.81 1.15 22.52
N GLU A 199 16.05 2.05 21.57
CA GLU A 199 16.61 3.37 21.86
C GLU A 199 15.65 4.22 22.72
N LYS A 200 14.34 4.14 22.46
CA LYS A 200 13.32 5.05 23.04
C LYS A 200 12.31 4.37 23.96
N GLY A 201 12.12 3.05 23.85
CA GLY A 201 11.07 2.28 24.51
C GLY A 201 9.67 2.49 23.92
N TYR A 202 9.58 3.13 22.76
CA TYR A 202 8.37 3.33 21.96
C TYR A 202 8.70 3.56 20.49
N LEU A 203 7.69 3.40 19.62
CA LEU A 203 7.73 3.90 18.25
C LEU A 203 6.65 4.97 18.04
N VAL A 204 6.93 5.91 17.16
CA VAL A 204 5.94 6.88 16.68
C VAL A 204 5.49 6.43 15.29
N PHE A 205 4.20 6.19 15.16
CA PHE A 205 3.56 5.84 13.90
C PHE A 205 2.81 7.03 13.33
N GLU A 206 2.99 7.29 12.04
CA GLU A 206 2.16 8.23 11.29
C GLU A 206 1.27 7.46 10.31
N CYS A 207 0.04 7.88 10.16
CA CYS A 207 -0.85 7.38 9.13
C CYS A 207 -1.55 8.53 8.42
N HIS A 208 -1.53 8.52 7.10
CA HIS A 208 -2.23 9.44 6.24
C HIS A 208 -3.24 8.65 5.41
N SER A 209 -4.53 8.77 5.74
CA SER A 209 -5.53 7.89 5.14
C SER A 209 -6.94 8.50 5.15
N TRP A 210 -7.73 8.15 4.12
CA TRP A 210 -9.17 8.36 4.13
C TRP A 210 -9.87 7.61 5.28
N LEU A 211 -9.30 6.47 5.73
CA LEU A 211 -9.80 5.72 6.89
C LEU A 211 -9.71 6.51 8.20
N LEU A 212 -8.89 7.56 8.24
CA LEU A 212 -8.77 8.49 9.38
C LEU A 212 -9.56 9.79 9.19
N PHE A 213 -10.33 9.94 8.11
CA PHE A 213 -11.11 11.15 7.87
C PHE A 213 -12.03 11.45 9.05
N GLU A 214 -11.76 12.53 9.77
CA GLU A 214 -12.36 12.83 11.07
C GLU A 214 -13.89 12.88 11.03
N ASP A 215 -14.45 13.44 9.94
CA ASP A 215 -15.89 13.57 9.79
C ASP A 215 -16.63 12.23 9.66
N GLN A 216 -15.94 11.11 9.46
CA GLN A 216 -16.53 9.78 9.52
C GLN A 216 -17.20 9.50 10.87
N ARG A 217 -16.73 10.13 11.96
CA ARG A 217 -17.34 10.04 13.29
C ARG A 217 -18.78 10.56 13.32
N LYS A 218 -19.18 11.41 12.35
CA LYS A 218 -20.52 11.98 12.24
C LYS A 218 -21.53 11.03 11.58
N PHE A 219 -21.04 10.06 10.80
CA PHE A 219 -21.93 9.22 9.98
C PHE A 219 -21.64 7.71 10.02
N LEU A 220 -20.47 7.27 10.48
CA LEU A 220 -20.20 5.85 10.69
C LEU A 220 -20.64 5.39 12.08
N ASN A 221 -20.98 4.09 12.17
CA ASN A 221 -21.24 3.46 13.47
C ASN A 221 -19.94 3.47 14.31
N PRO A 222 -19.98 4.01 15.56
CA PRO A 222 -18.82 3.99 16.45
C PRO A 222 -18.22 2.59 16.70
N GLU A 223 -19.06 1.54 16.63
CA GLU A 223 -18.62 0.16 16.80
C GLU A 223 -18.02 -0.47 15.53
N SER A 224 -17.99 0.28 14.42
CA SER A 224 -17.38 -0.21 13.17
C SER A 224 -15.86 -0.35 13.32
N ASN A 225 -15.27 -1.29 12.57
CA ASN A 225 -13.82 -1.47 12.55
C ASN A 225 -13.07 -0.20 12.10
N ILE A 226 -13.67 0.59 11.21
CA ILE A 226 -13.09 1.87 10.76
C ILE A 226 -13.05 2.87 11.90
N SER A 227 -14.16 3.03 12.64
CA SER A 227 -14.21 3.93 13.78
C SER A 227 -13.21 3.52 14.87
N LYS A 228 -13.13 2.22 15.18
CA LYS A 228 -12.16 1.68 16.14
C LYS A 228 -10.71 1.87 15.67
N PHE A 229 -10.45 1.76 14.37
CA PHE A 229 -9.13 2.05 13.82
C PHE A 229 -8.78 3.55 13.95
N MET A 230 -9.73 4.45 13.70
CA MET A 230 -9.54 5.89 13.92
C MET A 230 -9.18 6.20 15.38
N ASP A 231 -9.77 5.47 16.34
CA ASP A 231 -9.52 5.67 17.78
C ASP A 231 -8.11 5.25 18.21
N MET A 232 -7.37 4.53 17.37
CA MET A 232 -5.98 4.18 17.63
C MET A 232 -5.01 5.35 17.40
N PHE A 233 -5.48 6.45 16.80
CA PHE A 233 -4.65 7.59 16.43
C PHE A 233 -5.17 8.89 17.00
N ASP A 234 -4.26 9.77 17.37
CA ASP A 234 -4.55 11.18 17.54
C ASP A 234 -4.63 11.83 16.17
N LEU A 235 -5.81 12.31 15.81
CA LEU A 235 -6.04 12.88 14.50
C LEU A 235 -5.60 14.34 14.43
N SER A 236 -5.02 14.71 13.31
CA SER A 236 -4.64 16.09 12.98
C SER A 236 -4.84 16.37 11.49
N ASN A 237 -4.90 17.65 11.12
CA ASN A 237 -4.91 18.10 9.73
C ASN A 237 -5.88 17.36 8.82
N THR A 238 -7.18 17.53 9.06
CA THR A 238 -8.22 17.03 8.17
C THR A 238 -8.24 17.84 6.86
N VAL A 239 -8.15 17.13 5.74
CA VAL A 239 -8.20 17.72 4.39
C VAL A 239 -9.46 17.25 3.69
N TYR A 240 -10.22 18.23 3.19
CA TYR A 240 -11.43 17.98 2.38
C TYR A 240 -11.08 18.01 0.90
N GLU A 241 -11.52 16.98 0.18
CA GLU A 241 -11.23 16.83 -1.25
C GLU A 241 -12.41 17.33 -2.10
N GLU A 242 -12.13 18.14 -3.12
CA GLU A 242 -13.15 18.54 -4.11
C GLU A 242 -13.61 17.35 -4.95
N LYS A 243 -12.70 16.43 -5.25
CA LYS A 243 -12.99 15.13 -5.84
C LYS A 243 -12.48 14.07 -4.90
N PHE A 244 -13.33 13.17 -4.47
CA PHE A 244 -12.94 12.10 -3.56
C PHE A 244 -12.02 11.10 -4.26
N GLY A 245 -10.72 11.40 -4.27
CA GLY A 245 -9.70 10.58 -4.94
C GLY A 245 -9.63 9.14 -4.44
N ASN A 246 -9.99 8.89 -3.19
CA ASN A 246 -10.07 7.57 -2.59
C ASN A 246 -11.44 6.88 -2.74
N GLY A 247 -12.40 7.50 -3.43
CA GLY A 247 -13.76 6.96 -3.59
C GLY A 247 -13.80 5.57 -4.23
N TRP A 248 -12.84 5.26 -5.12
CA TRP A 248 -12.73 3.94 -5.73
C TRP A 248 -12.50 2.80 -4.70
N ARG A 249 -11.87 3.10 -3.55
CA ARG A 249 -11.67 2.13 -2.46
C ARG A 249 -12.98 1.76 -1.76
N ILE A 250 -13.97 2.65 -1.84
CA ILE A 250 -15.30 2.47 -1.25
C ILE A 250 -16.26 1.97 -2.31
N PHE A 251 -16.38 2.70 -3.42
CA PHE A 251 -17.40 2.49 -4.44
C PHE A 251 -16.96 1.60 -5.61
N GLY A 252 -15.70 1.18 -5.65
CA GLY A 252 -15.16 0.39 -6.75
C GLY A 252 -15.24 1.14 -8.08
N SER A 253 -15.68 0.45 -9.15
CA SER A 253 -15.83 1.04 -10.49
C SER A 253 -16.88 2.18 -10.54
N GLY A 254 -17.75 2.28 -9.54
CA GLY A 254 -18.73 3.38 -9.42
C GLY A 254 -18.12 4.75 -9.06
N ASN A 255 -16.83 4.81 -8.76
CA ASN A 255 -16.15 6.05 -8.38
C ASN A 255 -16.15 7.15 -9.45
N ASN A 256 -16.33 6.81 -10.72
CA ASN A 256 -16.43 7.78 -11.81
C ASN A 256 -17.79 8.48 -11.89
N GLU A 257 -18.80 8.04 -11.10
CA GLU A 257 -20.09 8.67 -11.02
C GLU A 257 -19.97 10.00 -10.24
N THR A 258 -20.35 11.09 -10.88
CA THR A 258 -20.31 12.44 -10.30
C THR A 258 -21.58 12.80 -9.57
N ASP A 259 -22.69 12.09 -9.82
CA ASP A 259 -23.97 12.26 -9.13
C ASP A 259 -24.01 11.29 -7.93
N PRO A 260 -23.92 11.78 -6.69
CA PRO A 260 -23.88 10.91 -5.52
C PRO A 260 -25.13 10.02 -5.38
N THR A 261 -26.26 10.43 -5.96
CA THR A 261 -27.51 9.65 -5.87
C THR A 261 -27.43 8.32 -6.61
N LYS A 262 -26.53 8.19 -7.58
CA LYS A 262 -26.31 6.99 -8.39
C LYS A 262 -25.24 6.05 -7.83
N LEU A 263 -24.49 6.47 -6.79
CA LEU A 263 -23.49 5.63 -6.15
C LEU A 263 -24.11 4.36 -5.57
N PRO A 264 -23.37 3.23 -5.56
CA PRO A 264 -23.86 1.99 -4.96
C PRO A 264 -24.06 2.12 -3.45
N ASP A 265 -25.01 1.35 -2.89
CA ASP A 265 -25.40 1.43 -1.47
C ASP A 265 -25.75 0.07 -0.83
N HIS A 266 -25.19 -1.03 -1.36
CA HIS A 266 -25.50 -2.38 -0.93
C HIS A 266 -24.81 -2.80 0.40
N THR A 267 -23.88 -2.01 0.94
CA THR A 267 -23.27 -2.21 2.26
C THR A 267 -23.54 -1.03 3.19
N SER A 268 -23.36 -1.22 4.50
CA SER A 268 -23.52 -0.14 5.49
C SER A 268 -22.58 1.03 5.23
N LEU A 269 -21.33 0.75 4.88
CA LEU A 269 -20.33 1.76 4.54
C LEU A 269 -20.72 2.57 3.31
N LEU A 270 -21.15 1.89 2.24
CA LEU A 270 -21.60 2.54 1.01
C LEU A 270 -22.82 3.43 1.24
N LYS A 271 -23.79 2.95 2.00
CA LYS A 271 -24.99 3.74 2.37
C LYS A 271 -24.63 5.00 3.14
N ALA A 272 -23.72 4.86 4.12
CA ALA A 272 -23.31 5.98 4.96
C ALA A 272 -22.57 7.06 4.14
N TYR A 273 -21.61 6.66 3.32
CA TYR A 273 -20.87 7.57 2.44
C TYR A 273 -21.75 8.20 1.37
N LYS A 274 -22.61 7.41 0.71
CA LYS A 274 -23.58 7.93 -0.27
C LYS A 274 -24.46 9.01 0.34
N LYS A 275 -25.06 8.73 1.52
CA LYS A 275 -25.87 9.71 2.22
C LYS A 275 -25.08 10.98 2.55
N TRP A 276 -23.88 10.85 3.09
CA TRP A 276 -22.98 11.96 3.42
C TRP A 276 -22.71 12.88 2.22
N LEU A 277 -22.42 12.28 1.06
CA LEU A 277 -22.20 13.02 -0.19
C LEU A 277 -23.49 13.62 -0.76
N CYS A 278 -24.63 12.93 -0.68
CA CYS A 278 -25.94 13.45 -1.10
C CYS A 278 -26.40 14.64 -0.25
N ASP A 279 -26.01 14.69 1.03
CA ASP A 279 -26.29 15.82 1.93
C ASP A 279 -25.39 17.06 1.61
N GLY A 280 -24.57 17.00 0.54
CA GLY A 280 -23.70 18.09 0.07
C GLY A 280 -22.36 18.19 0.81
N ASN A 281 -22.01 17.20 1.62
CA ASN A 281 -20.74 17.18 2.34
C ASN A 281 -19.60 16.66 1.44
N LYS A 282 -18.35 17.02 1.79
CA LYS A 282 -17.14 16.53 1.14
C LYS A 282 -16.59 15.32 1.89
N ALA A 283 -15.96 14.43 1.16
CA ALA A 283 -15.05 13.41 1.72
C ALA A 283 -13.63 13.97 1.83
N GLY A 284 -12.73 13.20 2.41
CA GLY A 284 -11.34 13.62 2.56
C GLY A 284 -10.50 12.58 3.28
N TYR A 285 -9.45 13.07 3.91
CA TYR A 285 -8.53 12.26 4.70
C TYR A 285 -7.99 13.06 5.88
N SER A 286 -7.44 12.38 6.86
CA SER A 286 -6.73 13.00 7.98
C SER A 286 -5.37 12.35 8.19
N TYR A 287 -4.51 13.10 8.86
CA TYR A 287 -3.27 12.59 9.42
C TYR A 287 -3.53 12.09 10.83
N GLY A 288 -2.91 10.99 11.21
CA GLY A 288 -2.97 10.46 12.56
C GLY A 288 -1.60 10.10 13.09
N ILE A 289 -1.40 10.32 14.38
CA ILE A 289 -0.20 9.94 15.12
C ILE A 289 -0.59 8.89 16.15
N ARG A 290 0.25 7.87 16.30
CA ARG A 290 0.20 6.92 17.42
C ARG A 290 1.58 6.80 18.03
N ILE A 291 1.70 7.05 19.33
CA ILE A 291 2.82 6.60 20.14
C ILE A 291 2.47 5.21 20.63
N HIS A 292 3.32 4.22 20.36
CA HIS A 292 3.03 2.83 20.72
C HIS A 292 4.19 2.21 21.48
N ARG A 293 3.85 1.63 22.62
CA ARG A 293 4.71 0.74 23.41
C ARG A 293 4.21 -0.69 23.22
N LYS A 294 5.10 -1.64 23.13
CA LYS A 294 4.73 -3.04 22.91
C LYS A 294 3.74 -3.51 24.01
N GLY A 295 2.61 -4.05 23.55
CA GLY A 295 1.50 -4.47 24.42
C GLY A 295 0.41 -3.41 24.67
N ASP A 296 0.57 -2.18 24.17
CA ASP A 296 -0.51 -1.17 24.22
C ASP A 296 -1.75 -1.64 23.43
N ARG A 297 -2.94 -1.26 23.95
CA ARG A 297 -4.21 -1.61 23.30
C ARG A 297 -5.10 -0.38 23.15
#